data_b1790a8051251afb0805ffac277af902
#
_entry.id   b1790a8051251afb0805ffac277af902
#
_cell.length_a   1.000
_cell.length_b   1.000
_cell.length_c   1.000
_cell.angle_alpha   90.00
_cell.angle_beta   90.00
_cell.angle_gamma   90.00
#
_symmetry.space_group_name_H-M   'P 1'
#
loop_
_entity.id
_entity.type
_entity.pdbx_description
1 polymer ?
#
loop_
_entity_poly.entity_id
_entity_poly.type
_entity_poly.pdbx_seq_one_letter_code
_entity_poly.pdbx_strand_id
1 'polypeptide(L)'
;MDVSADGVLADSFFDTYSVAHGYEEGFEAAFDAKYIVDLINAIWRPDKPYKLLDCGSANGLTLRDFDKLGVEAWGIENNAYIHSRTPEEWRERNLLGDVCKMPFEDDAFDFLYVTCLVHLPEDKIAQAVEELFRVCRVGVVLQGVTTDMTEEVIEEYELFAGLQTFWTFEEWSDAMIRAGFQLAVSNPGLLDKVWDVEQGAEGDDFDWYPNKEAMKYSFFSKPQIERKF
;
A
#
# COMPACT_ATOMS: atom_id res chain seq x y z
N MET A 1 0.71 -18.38 11.48
CA MET A 1 1.66 -17.27 11.65
C MET A 1 1.10 -16.35 12.72
N ASP A 2 1.91 -15.89 13.65
CA ASP A 2 1.41 -15.10 14.76
C ASP A 2 1.41 -13.62 14.38
N VAL A 3 0.23 -13.02 14.36
CA VAL A 3 0.04 -11.57 14.30
C VAL A 3 -0.38 -11.11 15.69
N SER A 4 0.17 -10.02 16.18
CA SER A 4 -0.22 -9.45 17.46
C SER A 4 -1.62 -8.84 17.40
N ALA A 5 -2.23 -8.62 18.56
CA ALA A 5 -3.54 -7.94 18.67
C ALA A 5 -3.53 -6.51 18.09
N ASP A 6 -2.35 -5.91 17.91
CA ASP A 6 -2.18 -4.58 17.31
C ASP A 6 -1.84 -4.62 15.81
N GLY A 7 -1.93 -5.79 15.16
CA GLY A 7 -1.66 -5.94 13.73
C GLY A 7 -0.17 -5.97 13.36
N VAL A 8 0.72 -6.24 14.34
CA VAL A 8 2.15 -6.39 14.06
C VAL A 8 2.44 -7.82 13.64
N LEU A 9 2.96 -8.00 12.44
CA LEU A 9 3.38 -9.29 11.90
C LEU A 9 4.55 -9.87 12.73
N ALA A 10 4.61 -11.20 12.86
CA ALA A 10 5.73 -11.85 13.52
C ALA A 10 7.03 -11.68 12.71
N ASP A 11 8.17 -11.60 13.41
CA ASP A 11 9.48 -11.48 12.75
C ASP A 11 9.75 -12.63 11.76
N SER A 12 9.27 -13.84 12.08
CA SER A 12 9.34 -15.01 11.21
C SER A 12 8.62 -14.86 9.87
N PHE A 13 7.61 -14.00 9.79
CA PHE A 13 6.95 -13.67 8.52
C PHE A 13 7.96 -13.05 7.55
N PHE A 14 8.70 -12.06 7.99
CA PHE A 14 9.67 -11.37 7.14
C PHE A 14 10.84 -12.28 6.74
N ASP A 15 11.31 -13.17 7.63
CA ASP A 15 12.35 -14.13 7.28
C ASP A 15 11.89 -15.11 6.20
N THR A 16 10.65 -15.60 6.28
CA THR A 16 10.08 -16.51 5.30
C THR A 16 9.81 -15.79 3.97
N TYR A 17 9.24 -14.60 4.05
CA TYR A 17 8.86 -13.81 2.89
C TYR A 17 10.10 -13.29 2.15
N SER A 18 11.11 -12.80 2.87
CA SER A 18 12.35 -12.30 2.29
C SER A 18 13.12 -13.39 1.51
N VAL A 19 13.16 -14.61 2.05
CA VAL A 19 13.82 -15.74 1.39
C VAL A 19 13.05 -16.23 0.16
N ALA A 20 11.71 -16.28 0.23
CA ALA A 20 10.88 -16.77 -0.87
C ALA A 20 10.76 -15.78 -2.03
N HIS A 21 10.86 -14.46 -1.76
CA HIS A 21 10.45 -13.40 -2.68
C HIS A 21 11.52 -12.35 -2.97
N GLY A 22 12.77 -12.60 -2.62
CA GLY A 22 13.87 -11.68 -2.92
C GLY A 22 13.76 -10.31 -2.24
N TYR A 23 13.03 -10.20 -1.14
CA TYR A 23 12.78 -8.94 -0.42
C TYR A 23 14.06 -8.19 -0.06
N GLU A 24 15.16 -8.94 0.18
CA GLU A 24 16.48 -8.36 0.44
C GLU A 24 17.16 -7.83 -0.83
N GLU A 25 16.80 -8.33 -2.00
CA GLU A 25 17.38 -7.95 -3.28
C GLU A 25 16.62 -6.79 -3.97
N GLY A 26 15.44 -6.44 -3.48
CA GLY A 26 14.66 -5.29 -3.93
C GLY A 26 14.03 -5.44 -5.33
N PHE A 27 13.94 -6.67 -5.83
CA PHE A 27 13.41 -6.94 -7.18
C PHE A 27 11.93 -6.55 -7.30
N GLU A 28 11.11 -6.94 -6.33
CA GLU A 28 9.68 -6.63 -6.34
C GLU A 28 9.39 -5.15 -6.06
N ALA A 29 10.17 -4.55 -5.16
CA ALA A 29 10.02 -3.14 -4.80
C ALA A 29 10.15 -2.20 -6.02
N ALA A 30 11.03 -2.50 -6.95
CA ALA A 30 11.22 -1.68 -8.15
C ALA A 30 10.00 -1.74 -9.09
N PHE A 31 9.38 -2.90 -9.21
CA PHE A 31 8.17 -3.09 -10.01
C PHE A 31 6.99 -2.35 -9.38
N ASP A 32 6.76 -2.55 -8.10
CA ASP A 32 5.67 -1.91 -7.38
C ASP A 32 5.77 -0.38 -7.44
N ALA A 33 6.95 0.18 -7.18
CA ALA A 33 7.15 1.62 -7.24
C ALA A 33 6.82 2.20 -8.61
N LYS A 34 7.28 1.56 -9.70
CA LYS A 34 6.98 2.02 -11.06
C LYS A 34 5.49 1.96 -11.35
N TYR A 35 4.86 0.84 -11.04
CA TYR A 35 3.45 0.63 -11.28
C TYR A 35 2.58 1.65 -10.52
N ILE A 36 2.87 1.88 -9.23
CA ILE A 36 2.15 2.86 -8.42
C ILE A 36 2.33 4.29 -8.96
N VAL A 37 3.53 4.66 -9.38
CA VAL A 37 3.80 5.98 -9.99
C VAL A 37 3.02 6.15 -11.28
N ASP A 38 2.95 5.13 -12.12
CA ASP A 38 2.21 5.16 -13.38
C ASP A 38 0.69 5.27 -13.15
N LEU A 39 0.16 4.57 -12.16
CA LEU A 39 -1.24 4.71 -11.73
C LEU A 39 -1.54 6.11 -11.21
N ILE A 40 -0.71 6.67 -10.32
CA ILE A 40 -0.85 8.04 -9.82
C ILE A 40 -0.86 9.04 -10.98
N ASN A 41 0.09 8.92 -11.92
CA ASN A 41 0.18 9.79 -13.08
C ASN A 41 -1.04 9.65 -14.00
N ALA A 42 -1.56 8.45 -14.20
CA ALA A 42 -2.74 8.22 -15.03
C ALA A 42 -4.02 8.83 -14.45
N ILE A 43 -4.20 8.73 -13.12
CA ILE A 43 -5.42 9.13 -12.42
C ILE A 43 -5.43 10.63 -12.09
N TRP A 44 -4.37 11.13 -11.47
CA TRP A 44 -4.34 12.50 -10.91
C TRP A 44 -3.47 13.49 -11.70
N ARG A 45 -2.54 13.01 -12.54
CA ARG A 45 -1.62 13.85 -13.35
C ARG A 45 -0.92 14.93 -12.52
N PRO A 46 -0.27 14.55 -11.40
CA PRO A 46 0.34 15.54 -10.52
C PRO A 46 1.55 16.22 -11.17
N ASP A 47 1.82 17.44 -10.75
CA ASP A 47 3.13 18.06 -11.00
C ASP A 47 4.20 17.36 -10.16
N LYS A 48 5.37 17.09 -10.73
CA LYS A 48 6.52 16.54 -9.99
C LYS A 48 7.47 17.64 -9.54
N PRO A 49 8.19 17.45 -8.42
CA PRO A 49 8.11 16.32 -7.49
C PRO A 49 6.86 16.40 -6.59
N TYR A 50 6.35 15.26 -6.18
CA TYR A 50 5.32 15.14 -5.16
C TYR A 50 5.80 14.24 -4.02
N LYS A 51 5.16 14.35 -2.84
CA LYS A 51 5.44 13.52 -1.67
C LYS A 51 4.51 12.34 -1.60
N LEU A 52 5.10 11.15 -1.36
CA LEU A 52 4.37 9.90 -1.20
C LEU A 52 4.75 9.26 0.13
N LEU A 53 3.75 8.76 0.87
CA LEU A 53 3.96 7.89 2.03
C LEU A 53 3.61 6.44 1.66
N ASP A 54 4.55 5.54 1.87
CA ASP A 54 4.39 4.09 1.80
C ASP A 54 4.00 3.57 3.19
N CYS A 55 2.74 3.14 3.34
CA CYS A 55 2.20 2.62 4.59
C CYS A 55 2.32 1.09 4.62
N GLY A 56 3.22 0.59 5.45
CA GLY A 56 3.65 -0.80 5.46
C GLY A 56 4.93 -0.99 4.64
N SER A 57 5.86 -0.04 4.77
CA SER A 57 7.08 0.06 3.96
C SER A 57 8.17 -0.97 4.26
N ALA A 58 7.96 -1.85 5.24
CA ALA A 58 8.90 -2.88 5.67
C ALA A 58 10.32 -2.30 5.89
N ASN A 59 11.33 -2.80 5.18
CA ASN A 59 12.71 -2.29 5.23
C ASN A 59 12.95 -1.03 4.38
N GLY A 60 11.92 -0.43 3.77
CA GLY A 60 12.02 0.80 3.02
C GLY A 60 12.71 0.71 1.65
N LEU A 61 12.87 -0.47 1.07
CA LEU A 61 13.51 -0.62 -0.26
C LEU A 61 12.69 0.06 -1.38
N THR A 62 11.37 0.10 -1.25
CA THR A 62 10.48 0.81 -2.17
C THR A 62 10.80 2.31 -2.28
N LEU A 63 11.26 2.93 -1.19
CA LEU A 63 11.59 4.35 -1.16
C LEU A 63 12.72 4.70 -2.16
N ARG A 64 13.72 3.83 -2.28
CA ARG A 64 14.80 3.95 -3.25
C ARG A 64 14.26 4.01 -4.68
N ASP A 65 13.29 3.16 -4.97
CA ASP A 65 12.79 3.00 -6.33
C ASP A 65 11.79 4.11 -6.68
N PHE A 66 11.01 4.59 -5.73
CA PHE A 66 10.24 5.83 -5.86
C PHE A 66 11.13 7.06 -6.12
N ASP A 67 12.26 7.17 -5.40
CA ASP A 67 13.20 8.29 -5.55
C ASP A 67 13.82 8.31 -6.97
N LYS A 68 14.18 7.16 -7.54
CA LYS A 68 14.64 7.04 -8.92
C LYS A 68 13.60 7.52 -9.95
N LEU A 69 12.32 7.45 -9.61
CA LEU A 69 11.20 7.89 -10.42
C LEU A 69 10.84 9.38 -10.20
N GLY A 70 11.61 10.08 -9.36
CA GLY A 70 11.43 11.50 -9.07
C GLY A 70 10.29 11.78 -8.08
N VAL A 71 10.01 10.83 -7.18
CA VAL A 71 9.02 10.95 -6.10
C VAL A 71 9.73 11.08 -4.76
N GLU A 72 9.38 12.07 -3.95
CA GLU A 72 9.89 12.21 -2.58
C GLU A 72 9.12 11.22 -1.69
N ALA A 73 9.64 9.99 -1.56
CA ALA A 73 8.99 8.93 -0.79
C ALA A 73 9.43 8.90 0.67
N TRP A 74 8.46 8.61 1.53
CA TRP A 74 8.61 8.31 2.95
C TRP A 74 7.94 6.99 3.26
N GLY A 75 8.36 6.31 4.32
CA GLY A 75 7.79 5.05 4.77
C GLY A 75 7.36 5.09 6.22
N ILE A 76 6.36 4.27 6.57
CA ILE A 76 6.00 3.96 7.95
C ILE A 76 5.80 2.46 8.10
N GLU A 77 6.47 1.87 9.09
CA GLU A 77 6.46 0.44 9.38
C GLU A 77 6.30 0.21 10.88
N ASN A 78 5.42 -0.71 11.28
CA ASN A 78 5.16 -0.96 12.69
C ASN A 78 6.00 -2.10 13.30
N ASN A 79 6.60 -2.97 12.47
CA ASN A 79 7.46 -4.04 12.94
C ASN A 79 8.92 -3.57 13.07
N ALA A 80 9.43 -3.54 14.30
CA ALA A 80 10.79 -3.07 14.59
C ALA A 80 11.89 -3.95 13.97
N TYR A 81 11.65 -5.24 13.79
CA TYR A 81 12.62 -6.18 13.22
C TYR A 81 12.91 -5.87 11.76
N ILE A 82 11.87 -5.79 10.92
CA ILE A 82 12.08 -5.50 9.49
C ILE A 82 12.52 -4.04 9.29
N HIS A 83 11.95 -3.10 10.06
CA HIS A 83 12.37 -1.70 10.04
C HIS A 83 13.87 -1.54 10.37
N SER A 84 14.43 -2.33 11.30
CA SER A 84 15.84 -2.27 11.66
C SER A 84 16.81 -2.60 10.49
N ARG A 85 16.29 -3.25 9.44
CA ARG A 85 17.00 -3.60 8.21
C ARG A 85 16.95 -2.50 7.14
N THR A 86 16.34 -1.36 7.45
CA THR A 86 16.32 -0.20 6.54
C THR A 86 17.76 0.23 6.21
N PRO A 87 18.12 0.34 4.92
CA PRO A 87 19.41 0.88 4.50
C PRO A 87 19.68 2.26 5.09
N GLU A 88 20.92 2.57 5.41
CA GLU A 88 21.31 3.78 6.14
C GLU A 88 20.82 5.06 5.43
N GLU A 89 20.89 5.10 4.11
CA GLU A 89 20.44 6.22 3.29
C GLU A 89 18.95 6.53 3.39
N TRP A 90 18.10 5.56 3.81
CA TRP A 90 16.64 5.69 3.90
C TRP A 90 16.11 5.80 5.33
N ARG A 91 16.97 5.61 6.35
CA ARG A 91 16.55 5.57 7.77
C ARG A 91 15.83 6.82 8.25
N GLU A 92 16.18 7.98 7.73
CA GLU A 92 15.52 9.23 8.12
C GLU A 92 14.12 9.36 7.50
N ARG A 93 13.85 8.62 6.43
CA ARG A 93 12.57 8.66 5.70
C ARG A 93 11.72 7.40 5.88
N ASN A 94 12.24 6.33 6.46
CA ASN A 94 11.49 5.14 6.84
C ASN A 94 11.31 5.12 8.36
N LEU A 95 10.10 5.46 8.83
CA LEU A 95 9.86 5.65 10.26
C LEU A 95 9.25 4.40 10.89
N LEU A 96 9.72 4.05 12.08
CA LEU A 96 9.04 3.08 12.92
C LEU A 96 7.81 3.74 13.54
N GLY A 97 6.62 3.25 13.22
CA GLY A 97 5.37 3.84 13.68
C GLY A 97 4.14 3.04 13.31
N ASP A 98 3.00 3.48 13.85
CA ASP A 98 1.70 2.84 13.69
C ASP A 98 0.83 3.68 12.74
N VAL A 99 0.27 3.06 11.71
CA VAL A 99 -0.65 3.70 10.76
C VAL A 99 -1.92 4.24 11.43
N CYS A 100 -2.30 3.70 12.60
CA CYS A 100 -3.40 4.21 13.40
C CYS A 100 -3.07 5.51 14.18
N LYS A 101 -1.78 5.88 14.24
CA LYS A 101 -1.31 7.11 14.90
C LYS A 101 0.00 7.57 14.29
N MET A 102 -0.08 8.21 13.16
CA MET A 102 1.10 8.62 12.40
C MET A 102 1.74 9.91 12.95
N PRO A 103 3.08 9.97 13.05
CA PRO A 103 3.80 11.14 13.56
C PRO A 103 3.99 12.24 12.51
N PHE A 104 3.00 12.44 11.66
CA PHE A 104 3.04 13.42 10.57
C PHE A 104 1.98 14.50 10.78
N GLU A 105 2.24 15.68 10.21
CA GLU A 105 1.28 16.78 10.17
C GLU A 105 0.11 16.47 9.23
N ASP A 106 -0.99 17.21 9.36
CA ASP A 106 -2.12 17.15 8.45
C ASP A 106 -1.66 17.54 7.03
N ASP A 107 -2.18 16.83 6.01
CA ASP A 107 -1.85 17.07 4.60
C ASP A 107 -0.33 16.99 4.27
N ALA A 108 0.43 16.21 5.04
CA ALA A 108 1.89 16.10 4.89
C ALA A 108 2.31 15.45 3.56
N PHE A 109 1.47 14.60 2.98
CA PHE A 109 1.77 13.83 1.77
C PHE A 109 0.73 14.08 0.69
N ASP A 110 1.20 14.19 -0.56
CA ASP A 110 0.30 14.30 -1.72
C ASP A 110 -0.46 13.00 -1.93
N PHE A 111 0.27 11.89 -1.87
CA PHE A 111 -0.27 10.56 -2.10
C PHE A 111 0.14 9.59 -1.02
N LEU A 112 -0.73 8.61 -0.76
CA LEU A 112 -0.42 7.46 0.08
C LEU A 112 -0.49 6.20 -0.77
N TYR A 113 0.48 5.31 -0.61
CA TYR A 113 0.42 3.93 -1.02
C TYR A 113 0.22 3.07 0.21
N VAL A 114 -0.83 2.27 0.24
CA VAL A 114 -1.27 1.60 1.47
C VAL A 114 -1.46 0.11 1.22
N THR A 115 -0.62 -0.71 1.85
CA THR A 115 -0.66 -2.18 1.74
C THR A 115 -0.98 -2.86 3.06
N CYS A 116 -0.85 -2.14 4.19
CA CYS A 116 -0.84 -2.73 5.52
C CYS A 116 -2.21 -2.92 6.17
N LEU A 117 -3.29 -2.33 5.64
CA LEU A 117 -4.60 -2.37 6.32
C LEU A 117 -5.15 -3.80 6.46
N VAL A 118 -4.89 -4.68 5.52
CA VAL A 118 -5.31 -6.09 5.56
C VAL A 118 -4.72 -6.87 6.74
N HIS A 119 -3.62 -6.38 7.32
CA HIS A 119 -2.98 -6.97 8.49
C HIS A 119 -3.51 -6.42 9.82
N LEU A 120 -4.33 -5.37 9.80
CA LEU A 120 -4.94 -4.82 10.99
C LEU A 120 -6.21 -5.59 11.38
N PRO A 121 -6.50 -5.73 12.68
CA PRO A 121 -7.81 -6.20 13.10
C PRO A 121 -8.91 -5.19 12.73
N GLU A 122 -10.11 -5.67 12.48
CA GLU A 122 -11.24 -4.85 11.97
C GLU A 122 -11.57 -3.62 12.85
N ASP A 123 -11.42 -3.76 14.16
CA ASP A 123 -11.69 -2.68 15.11
C ASP A 123 -10.68 -1.52 15.02
N LYS A 124 -9.56 -1.71 14.35
CA LYS A 124 -8.52 -0.70 14.11
C LYS A 124 -8.68 0.02 12.77
N ILE A 125 -9.40 -0.56 11.82
CA ILE A 125 -9.49 -0.02 10.46
C ILE A 125 -10.03 1.41 10.45
N ALA A 126 -11.08 1.70 11.22
CA ALA A 126 -11.66 3.04 11.25
C ALA A 126 -10.63 4.09 11.68
N GLN A 127 -9.85 3.81 12.74
CA GLN A 127 -8.80 4.72 13.21
C GLN A 127 -7.68 4.89 12.18
N ALA A 128 -7.24 3.80 11.54
CA ALA A 128 -6.22 3.86 10.50
C ALA A 128 -6.68 4.73 9.32
N VAL A 129 -7.90 4.53 8.84
CA VAL A 129 -8.44 5.28 7.70
C VAL A 129 -8.64 6.77 8.03
N GLU A 130 -9.02 7.13 9.27
CA GLU A 130 -9.06 8.53 9.73
C GLU A 130 -7.66 9.17 9.71
N GLU A 131 -6.62 8.46 10.13
CA GLU A 131 -5.24 8.93 10.06
C GLU A 131 -4.75 9.05 8.62
N LEU A 132 -5.08 8.09 7.73
CA LEU A 132 -4.81 8.22 6.29
C LEU A 132 -5.45 9.49 5.72
N PHE A 133 -6.71 9.77 6.07
CA PHE A 133 -7.39 10.97 5.63
C PHE A 133 -6.71 12.25 6.16
N ARG A 134 -6.26 12.24 7.40
CA ARG A 134 -5.60 13.37 8.03
C ARG A 134 -4.30 13.73 7.31
N VAL A 135 -3.43 12.75 7.06
CA VAL A 135 -2.09 13.01 6.49
C VAL A 135 -2.07 13.12 4.96
N CYS A 136 -3.12 12.64 4.28
CA CYS A 136 -3.27 12.70 2.83
C CYS A 136 -3.72 14.09 2.36
N ARG A 137 -3.14 14.59 1.26
CA ARG A 137 -3.55 15.85 0.63
C ARG A 137 -4.35 15.66 -0.65
N VAL A 138 -4.04 14.68 -1.47
CA VAL A 138 -4.64 14.49 -2.81
C VAL A 138 -5.32 13.14 -2.94
N GLY A 139 -4.60 12.04 -2.76
CA GLY A 139 -5.17 10.73 -3.01
C GLY A 139 -4.43 9.54 -2.43
N VAL A 140 -5.14 8.42 -2.41
CA VAL A 140 -4.68 7.14 -1.86
C VAL A 140 -4.77 6.07 -2.92
N VAL A 141 -3.69 5.29 -3.06
CA VAL A 141 -3.66 3.99 -3.73
C VAL A 141 -3.72 2.95 -2.63
N LEU A 142 -4.85 2.29 -2.48
CA LEU A 142 -5.06 1.22 -1.52
C LEU A 142 -4.93 -0.13 -2.23
N GLN A 143 -4.00 -0.94 -1.81
CA GLN A 143 -3.92 -2.34 -2.18
C GLN A 143 -4.66 -3.16 -1.11
N GLY A 144 -5.77 -3.74 -1.49
CA GLY A 144 -6.60 -4.57 -0.61
C GLY A 144 -6.77 -5.97 -1.17
N VAL A 145 -6.70 -6.95 -0.29
CA VAL A 145 -7.19 -8.30 -0.59
C VAL A 145 -8.70 -8.29 -0.42
N THR A 146 -9.44 -8.70 -1.44
CA THR A 146 -10.90 -8.68 -1.39
C THR A 146 -11.44 -10.10 -1.25
N THR A 147 -12.58 -10.25 -0.55
CA THR A 147 -13.27 -11.55 -0.35
C THR A 147 -13.90 -12.12 -1.63
N ASP A 148 -13.75 -11.47 -2.77
CA ASP A 148 -14.10 -12.06 -4.07
C ASP A 148 -13.15 -13.22 -4.47
N MET A 149 -12.15 -13.49 -3.63
CA MET A 149 -11.24 -14.62 -3.79
C MET A 149 -11.91 -15.95 -3.45
N THR A 150 -11.49 -17.01 -4.13
CA THR A 150 -11.93 -18.37 -3.79
C THR A 150 -11.43 -18.77 -2.40
N GLU A 151 -12.16 -19.65 -1.70
CA GLU A 151 -11.74 -20.16 -0.38
C GLU A 151 -10.31 -20.71 -0.41
N GLU A 152 -9.90 -21.35 -1.52
CA GLU A 152 -8.57 -21.90 -1.72
C GLU A 152 -7.47 -20.83 -1.71
N VAL A 153 -7.72 -19.68 -2.32
CA VAL A 153 -6.79 -18.54 -2.32
C VAL A 153 -6.73 -17.88 -0.95
N ILE A 154 -7.87 -17.74 -0.26
CA ILE A 154 -7.92 -17.18 1.10
C ILE A 154 -7.09 -18.05 2.06
N GLU A 155 -7.23 -19.39 2.00
CA GLU A 155 -6.46 -20.32 2.83
C GLU A 155 -4.95 -20.18 2.58
N GLU A 156 -4.55 -20.03 1.32
CA GLU A 156 -3.14 -19.83 0.96
C GLU A 156 -2.61 -18.48 1.47
N TYR A 157 -3.39 -17.40 1.36
CA TYR A 157 -3.03 -16.08 1.87
C TYR A 157 -3.03 -15.99 3.40
N GLU A 158 -3.99 -16.58 4.09
CA GLU A 158 -4.00 -16.70 5.56
C GLU A 158 -2.74 -17.39 6.07
N LEU A 159 -2.29 -18.44 5.36
CA LEU A 159 -1.12 -19.21 5.75
C LEU A 159 0.17 -18.38 5.64
N PHE A 160 0.28 -17.50 4.63
CA PHE A 160 1.53 -16.81 4.31
C PHE A 160 1.55 -15.34 4.72
N ALA A 161 0.44 -14.64 4.72
CA ALA A 161 0.42 -13.19 4.79
C ALA A 161 -0.01 -12.59 6.15
N GLY A 162 -0.47 -13.41 7.12
CA GLY A 162 -0.93 -12.90 8.42
C GLY A 162 -2.07 -11.89 8.29
N LEU A 163 -2.98 -12.11 7.34
CA LEU A 163 -4.14 -11.26 7.13
C LEU A 163 -5.11 -11.37 8.30
N GLN A 164 -5.68 -10.25 8.73
CA GLN A 164 -6.67 -10.20 9.81
C GLN A 164 -8.03 -9.66 9.35
N THR A 165 -8.03 -8.85 8.30
CA THR A 165 -9.24 -8.23 7.77
C THR A 165 -9.49 -8.66 6.33
N PHE A 166 -10.63 -9.31 6.12
CA PHE A 166 -11.08 -9.86 4.83
C PHE A 166 -12.35 -9.13 4.39
N TRP A 167 -12.19 -7.95 3.89
CA TRP A 167 -13.30 -7.13 3.44
C TRP A 167 -13.47 -7.17 1.92
N THR A 168 -14.70 -7.07 1.47
CA THR A 168 -15.03 -6.84 0.06
C THR A 168 -14.54 -5.45 -0.38
N PHE A 169 -14.44 -5.25 -1.69
CA PHE A 169 -14.18 -3.91 -2.25
C PHE A 169 -15.18 -2.85 -1.75
N GLU A 170 -16.46 -3.26 -1.56
CA GLU A 170 -17.50 -2.37 -1.07
C GLU A 170 -17.25 -1.95 0.38
N GLU A 171 -16.87 -2.88 1.26
CA GLU A 171 -16.56 -2.60 2.66
C GLU A 171 -15.33 -1.69 2.81
N TRP A 172 -14.27 -1.93 2.05
CA TRP A 172 -13.12 -1.03 2.00
C TRP A 172 -13.50 0.36 1.51
N SER A 173 -14.30 0.43 0.44
CA SER A 173 -14.79 1.70 -0.12
C SER A 173 -15.63 2.46 0.89
N ASP A 174 -16.53 1.77 1.59
CA ASP A 174 -17.38 2.36 2.61
C ASP A 174 -16.57 2.93 3.79
N ALA A 175 -15.52 2.25 4.23
CA ALA A 175 -14.66 2.75 5.29
C ALA A 175 -13.93 4.04 4.86
N MET A 176 -13.36 4.05 3.67
CA MET A 176 -12.68 5.22 3.10
C MET A 176 -13.64 6.41 2.90
N ILE A 177 -14.84 6.15 2.38
CA ILE A 177 -15.87 7.20 2.18
C ILE A 177 -16.35 7.76 3.52
N ARG A 178 -16.55 6.92 4.54
CA ARG A 178 -16.91 7.39 5.89
C ARG A 178 -15.87 8.31 6.52
N ALA A 179 -14.59 8.10 6.25
CA ALA A 179 -13.52 8.99 6.68
C ALA A 179 -13.44 10.31 5.88
N GLY A 180 -14.17 10.42 4.78
CA GLY A 180 -14.27 11.65 3.97
C GLY A 180 -13.62 11.58 2.60
N PHE A 181 -13.03 10.46 2.22
CA PHE A 181 -12.53 10.26 0.85
C PHE A 181 -13.67 10.12 -0.17
N GLN A 182 -13.34 10.29 -1.43
CA GLN A 182 -14.20 10.01 -2.56
C GLN A 182 -13.52 9.00 -3.48
N LEU A 183 -14.29 8.12 -4.09
CA LEU A 183 -13.75 7.18 -5.07
C LEU A 183 -13.22 7.96 -6.29
N ALA A 184 -11.92 7.80 -6.58
CA ALA A 184 -11.27 8.51 -7.68
C ALA A 184 -11.55 7.88 -9.05
N VAL A 185 -11.74 6.56 -9.07
CA VAL A 185 -12.01 5.79 -10.29
C VAL A 185 -13.21 4.87 -10.06
N SER A 186 -14.26 5.08 -10.83
CA SER A 186 -15.50 4.29 -10.75
C SER A 186 -15.52 3.06 -11.65
N ASN A 187 -14.50 2.88 -12.49
CA ASN A 187 -14.39 1.74 -13.40
C ASN A 187 -13.10 0.95 -13.17
N PRO A 188 -13.15 -0.13 -12.39
CA PRO A 188 -11.98 -0.97 -12.13
C PRO A 188 -11.39 -1.61 -13.40
N GLY A 189 -12.19 -1.86 -14.46
CA GLY A 189 -11.69 -2.42 -15.72
C GLY A 189 -10.72 -1.53 -16.52
N LEU A 190 -10.53 -0.27 -16.10
CA LEU A 190 -9.46 0.57 -16.67
C LEU A 190 -8.08 0.10 -16.19
N LEU A 191 -8.00 -0.48 -15.01
CA LEU A 191 -6.77 -0.90 -14.35
C LEU A 191 -6.28 -2.25 -14.87
N ASP A 192 -7.20 -3.14 -15.22
CA ASP A 192 -6.86 -4.41 -15.86
C ASP A 192 -6.08 -4.18 -17.14
N LYS A 193 -6.39 -3.12 -17.89
CA LYS A 193 -5.68 -2.77 -19.13
C LYS A 193 -4.28 -2.22 -18.89
N VAL A 194 -4.04 -1.47 -17.83
CA VAL A 194 -2.71 -0.96 -17.48
C VAL A 194 -1.83 -2.13 -17.04
N TRP A 195 -2.37 -3.03 -16.24
CA TRP A 195 -1.70 -4.25 -15.82
C TRP A 195 -1.36 -5.18 -17.01
N ASP A 196 -2.31 -5.40 -17.92
CA ASP A 196 -2.09 -6.25 -19.09
C ASP A 196 -1.03 -5.69 -20.05
N VAL A 197 -0.90 -4.37 -20.15
CA VAL A 197 0.13 -3.74 -21.00
C VAL A 197 1.52 -3.90 -20.37
N GLU A 198 1.67 -3.78 -19.06
CA GLU A 198 2.96 -3.92 -18.40
C GLU A 198 3.41 -5.38 -18.33
N GLN A 199 2.52 -6.34 -18.09
CA GLN A 199 2.81 -7.77 -18.12
C GLN A 199 3.21 -8.24 -19.53
N GLY A 200 2.61 -7.69 -20.58
CA GLY A 200 2.95 -8.03 -21.96
C GLY A 200 4.32 -7.50 -22.42
N ALA A 201 4.94 -6.58 -21.68
CA ALA A 201 6.23 -6.00 -22.01
C ALA A 201 7.43 -6.77 -21.45
N GLU A 202 7.27 -7.59 -20.41
CA GLU A 202 8.39 -8.23 -19.70
C GLU A 202 8.36 -9.77 -19.65
N GLY A 203 7.48 -10.45 -20.36
CA GLY A 203 7.55 -11.91 -20.61
C GLY A 203 7.35 -12.79 -19.36
N ASP A 204 6.84 -13.90 -19.62
CA ASP A 204 6.52 -15.19 -18.98
C ASP A 204 6.95 -15.51 -17.51
N ASP A 205 7.69 -14.68 -16.79
CA ASP A 205 8.23 -15.01 -15.45
C ASP A 205 7.36 -14.54 -14.27
N PHE A 206 6.22 -13.89 -14.53
CA PHE A 206 5.28 -13.44 -13.50
C PHE A 206 4.08 -14.38 -13.23
N ASP A 207 4.30 -15.68 -13.27
CA ASP A 207 3.35 -16.69 -12.75
C ASP A 207 3.16 -16.60 -11.20
N TRP A 208 3.68 -15.55 -10.63
CA TRP A 208 3.89 -15.41 -9.20
C TRP A 208 2.74 -14.77 -8.43
N TYR A 209 1.96 -13.90 -9.07
CA TYR A 209 0.71 -13.44 -8.49
C TYR A 209 -0.37 -14.49 -8.81
N PRO A 210 -0.77 -15.33 -7.85
CA PRO A 210 -1.64 -16.46 -8.10
C PRO A 210 -3.02 -16.07 -8.60
N ASN A 211 -3.36 -14.79 -8.57
CA ASN A 211 -4.64 -14.35 -9.15
C ASN A 211 -4.68 -12.83 -9.34
N LYS A 212 -4.71 -12.37 -10.58
CA LYS A 212 -4.95 -10.96 -10.95
C LYS A 212 -6.25 -10.39 -10.36
N GLU A 213 -7.17 -11.27 -9.96
CA GLU A 213 -8.45 -10.90 -9.35
C GLU A 213 -8.35 -10.71 -7.83
N ALA A 214 -7.31 -11.24 -7.19
CA ALA A 214 -7.16 -11.25 -5.73
C ALA A 214 -6.59 -9.95 -5.16
N MET A 215 -5.74 -9.26 -5.90
CA MET A 215 -5.16 -7.99 -5.48
C MET A 215 -5.79 -6.85 -6.26
N LYS A 216 -6.81 -6.23 -5.70
CA LYS A 216 -7.45 -5.07 -6.33
C LYS A 216 -6.90 -3.79 -5.73
N TYR A 217 -6.38 -2.93 -6.61
CA TYR A 217 -6.08 -1.56 -6.24
C TYR A 217 -7.35 -0.71 -6.26
N SER A 218 -7.52 0.05 -5.20
CA SER A 218 -8.60 1.01 -5.06
C SER A 218 -8.03 2.42 -4.96
N PHE A 219 -8.71 3.38 -5.56
CA PHE A 219 -8.20 4.75 -5.69
C PHE A 219 -9.19 5.73 -5.08
N PHE A 220 -8.70 6.49 -4.12
CA PHE A 220 -9.51 7.44 -3.39
C PHE A 220 -8.89 8.84 -3.46
N SER A 221 -9.70 9.86 -3.68
CA SER A 221 -9.27 11.25 -3.64
C SER A 221 -9.76 11.94 -2.37
N LYS A 222 -8.92 12.80 -1.80
CA LYS A 222 -9.38 13.76 -0.80
C LYS A 222 -10.12 14.88 -1.53
N PRO A 223 -11.37 15.19 -1.15
CA PRO A 223 -12.10 16.29 -1.75
C PRO A 223 -11.32 17.59 -1.60
N GLN A 224 -11.02 18.26 -2.72
CA GLN A 224 -10.40 19.57 -2.66
C GLN A 224 -11.43 20.54 -2.09
N ILE A 225 -11.15 21.08 -0.92
CA ILE A 225 -11.94 22.19 -0.39
C ILE A 225 -11.66 23.38 -1.32
N GLU A 226 -12.65 23.80 -2.11
CA GLU A 226 -12.55 25.06 -2.83
C GLU A 226 -12.27 26.15 -1.80
N ARG A 227 -11.00 26.58 -1.72
CA ARG A 227 -10.68 27.82 -1.00
C ARG A 227 -11.34 28.93 -1.79
N LYS A 228 -12.52 29.33 -1.35
CA LYS A 228 -13.10 30.60 -1.80
C LYS A 228 -12.17 31.69 -1.35
N PHE A 229 -11.37 32.20 -2.29
CA PHE A 229 -10.63 33.45 -2.15
C PHE A 229 -11.59 34.63 -2.23
#